data_7ace2fe7fa6c5ad5c57e8adaad901928
#
_entry.id   7ace2fe7fa6c5ad5c57e8adaad901928
#
_cell.length_a   1.000
_cell.length_b   1.000
_cell.length_c   1.000
_cell.angle_alpha   90.00
_cell.angle_beta   90.00
_cell.angle_gamma   90.00
#
_symmetry.space_group_name_H-M   'P 1'
#
loop_
_entity.id
_entity.type
_entity.pdbx_description
1 polymer ?
#
loop_
_entity_poly.entity_id
_entity_poly.type
_entity_poly.pdbx_seq_one_letter_code
_entity_poly.pdbx_strand_id
1 'polypeptide(L)'
;MKDTASKIPAEFWTTATGRALCTAMHTNAWDALDCLNAQIDAMTAASATTADAAVKAEIEKAKAKVVAAREACRKAMAILKDTAF
;
A
#
# COMPACT_ATOMS: atom_id res chain seq x y z
N MET A 1 1.51 2.65 14.28
CA MET A 1 1.31 1.19 14.35
C MET A 1 2.67 0.51 14.44
N LYS A 2 2.79 -0.44 15.32
CA LYS A 2 4.05 -1.14 15.51
C LYS A 2 4.25 -2.16 14.40
N ASP A 3 5.42 -2.15 13.79
CA ASP A 3 5.74 -3.04 12.70
C ASP A 3 5.94 -4.48 13.18
N THR A 4 5.13 -5.41 12.67
CA THR A 4 5.20 -6.81 13.03
C THR A 4 6.49 -7.47 12.53
N ALA A 5 6.97 -7.07 11.36
CA ALA A 5 8.18 -7.65 10.76
C ALA A 5 9.43 -7.38 11.60
N SER A 6 9.52 -6.21 12.24
CA SER A 6 10.69 -5.86 13.06
C SER A 6 10.78 -6.64 14.36
N LYS A 7 9.71 -7.34 14.77
CA LYS A 7 9.70 -8.17 15.97
C LYS A 7 10.16 -9.61 15.71
N ILE A 8 10.27 -9.99 14.46
CA ILE A 8 10.69 -11.35 14.08
C ILE A 8 12.22 -11.37 14.11
N PRO A 9 12.85 -12.40 14.73
CA PRO A 9 14.30 -12.50 14.76
C PRO A 9 14.91 -12.45 13.36
N ALA A 10 16.02 -11.74 13.22
CA ALA A 10 16.69 -11.58 11.93
C ALA A 10 17.05 -12.92 11.29
N GLU A 11 17.43 -13.90 12.10
CA GLU A 11 17.81 -15.23 11.62
C GLU A 11 16.68 -15.94 10.89
N PHE A 12 15.43 -15.69 11.28
CA PHE A 12 14.27 -16.27 10.59
C PHE A 12 14.29 -15.95 9.11
N TRP A 13 14.63 -14.71 8.75
CA TRP A 13 14.60 -14.23 7.37
C TRP A 13 15.68 -14.85 6.49
N THR A 14 16.66 -15.51 7.09
CA THR A 14 17.71 -16.23 6.35
C THR A 14 17.31 -17.67 6.03
N THR A 15 16.26 -18.20 6.64
CA THR A 15 15.74 -19.54 6.37
C THR A 15 14.95 -19.56 5.06
N ALA A 16 14.78 -20.76 4.48
CA ALA A 16 13.97 -20.93 3.27
C ALA A 16 12.52 -20.48 3.50
N THR A 17 11.96 -20.82 4.66
CA THR A 17 10.59 -20.43 5.04
C THR A 17 10.47 -18.91 5.17
N GLY A 18 11.44 -18.29 5.85
CA GLY A 18 11.47 -16.83 6.00
C GLY A 18 11.57 -16.09 4.69
N ARG A 19 12.42 -16.57 3.78
CA ARG A 19 12.56 -15.99 2.45
C ARG A 19 11.28 -16.10 1.63
N ALA A 20 10.64 -17.28 1.67
CA ALA A 20 9.38 -17.48 0.97
C ALA A 20 8.29 -16.55 1.50
N LEU A 21 8.18 -16.42 2.82
CA LEU A 21 7.23 -15.51 3.45
C LEU A 21 7.51 -14.05 3.06
N CYS A 22 8.77 -13.64 3.11
CA CYS A 22 9.18 -12.29 2.74
C CYS A 22 8.79 -11.97 1.31
N THR A 23 9.08 -12.88 0.37
CA THR A 23 8.72 -12.71 -1.04
C THR A 23 7.21 -12.59 -1.21
N ALA A 24 6.43 -13.45 -0.55
CA ALA A 24 4.97 -13.41 -0.63
C ALA A 24 4.41 -12.08 -0.09
N MET A 25 4.91 -11.63 1.05
CA MET A 25 4.48 -10.36 1.66
C MET A 25 4.81 -9.18 0.75
N HIS A 26 6.00 -9.18 0.16
CA HIS A 26 6.43 -8.12 -0.73
C HIS A 26 5.61 -8.10 -2.02
N THR A 27 5.34 -9.26 -2.60
CA THR A 27 4.49 -9.38 -3.79
C THR A 27 3.08 -8.89 -3.50
N ASN A 28 2.50 -9.30 -2.37
CA ASN A 28 1.16 -8.86 -1.98
C ASN A 28 1.10 -7.34 -1.76
N ALA A 29 2.15 -6.75 -1.20
CA ALA A 29 2.23 -5.31 -1.02
C ALA A 29 2.30 -4.57 -2.35
N TRP A 30 3.05 -5.09 -3.33
CA TRP A 30 3.10 -4.53 -4.68
C TRP A 30 1.76 -4.62 -5.38
N ASP A 31 1.05 -5.75 -5.27
CA ASP A 31 -0.27 -5.93 -5.85
C ASP A 31 -1.28 -4.95 -5.24
N ALA A 32 -1.22 -4.76 -3.92
CA ALA A 32 -2.06 -3.79 -3.23
C ALA A 32 -1.75 -2.36 -3.69
N LEU A 33 -0.48 -2.03 -3.85
CA LEU A 33 -0.06 -0.71 -4.32
C LEU A 33 -0.56 -0.44 -5.73
N ASP A 34 -0.46 -1.42 -6.64
CA ASP A 34 -0.98 -1.29 -8.00
C ASP A 34 -2.49 -1.06 -8.01
N CYS A 35 -3.22 -1.78 -7.16
CA CYS A 35 -4.66 -1.62 -7.01
C CYS A 35 -5.01 -0.20 -6.51
N LEU A 36 -4.29 0.28 -5.51
CA LEU A 36 -4.51 1.63 -4.95
C LEU A 36 -4.21 2.71 -5.99
N ASN A 37 -3.15 2.56 -6.76
CA ASN A 37 -2.83 3.48 -7.84
C ASN A 37 -3.91 3.50 -8.92
N ALA A 38 -4.45 2.34 -9.29
CA ALA A 38 -5.55 2.26 -10.25
C ALA A 38 -6.81 2.95 -9.74
N GLN A 39 -7.12 2.82 -8.44
CA GLN A 39 -8.24 3.50 -7.83
C GLN A 39 -8.05 5.02 -7.82
N ILE A 40 -6.84 5.49 -7.51
CA ILE A 40 -6.53 6.93 -7.53
C ILE A 40 -6.70 7.49 -8.94
N ASP A 41 -6.22 6.78 -9.95
CA ASP A 41 -6.36 7.21 -11.35
C ASP A 41 -7.82 7.27 -11.77
N ALA A 42 -8.63 6.27 -11.40
CA ALA A 42 -10.06 6.26 -11.69
C ALA A 42 -10.80 7.38 -11.00
N MET A 43 -10.48 7.67 -9.74
CA MET A 43 -11.08 8.77 -8.99
C MET A 43 -10.67 10.13 -9.56
N THR A 44 -9.43 10.26 -10.01
CA THR A 44 -8.95 11.48 -10.65
C THR A 44 -9.73 11.75 -11.94
N ALA A 45 -9.93 10.73 -12.78
CA ALA A 45 -10.69 10.86 -14.00
C ALA A 45 -12.16 11.19 -13.72
N ALA A 46 -12.78 10.52 -12.74
CA ALA A 46 -14.16 10.78 -12.35
C ALA A 46 -14.36 12.20 -11.83
N SER A 47 -13.44 12.68 -11.00
CA SER A 47 -13.48 14.05 -10.49
C SER A 47 -13.37 15.09 -11.63
N ALA A 48 -12.52 14.83 -12.60
CA ALA A 48 -12.31 15.74 -13.73
C ALA A 48 -13.54 15.83 -14.65
N THR A 49 -14.34 14.75 -14.74
CA THR A 49 -15.50 14.70 -15.66
C THR A 49 -16.84 14.99 -14.98
N THR A 50 -16.87 15.07 -13.66
CA THR A 50 -18.10 15.31 -12.90
C THR A 50 -18.45 16.79 -12.92
N ALA A 51 -19.69 17.10 -13.30
CA ALA A 51 -20.20 18.48 -13.31
C ALA A 51 -20.79 18.91 -11.96
N ASP A 52 -21.23 17.95 -11.14
CA ASP A 52 -21.84 18.21 -9.83
C ASP A 52 -20.75 18.47 -8.80
N ALA A 53 -20.72 19.68 -8.24
CA ALA A 53 -19.71 20.09 -7.27
C ALA A 53 -19.77 19.28 -5.97
N ALA A 54 -20.97 18.86 -5.54
CA ALA A 54 -21.13 18.06 -4.33
C ALA A 54 -20.55 16.64 -4.53
N VAL A 55 -20.82 16.03 -5.68
CA VAL A 55 -20.27 14.73 -6.05
C VAL A 55 -18.76 14.80 -6.19
N LYS A 56 -18.25 15.84 -6.84
CA LYS A 56 -16.81 16.06 -6.98
C LYS A 56 -16.12 16.15 -5.62
N ALA A 57 -16.71 16.87 -4.66
CA ALA A 57 -16.17 16.98 -3.31
C ALA A 57 -16.09 15.63 -2.60
N GLU A 58 -17.12 14.77 -2.77
CA GLU A 58 -17.12 13.44 -2.19
C GLU A 58 -16.07 12.52 -2.84
N ILE A 59 -15.88 12.63 -4.16
CA ILE A 59 -14.84 11.89 -4.87
C ILE A 59 -13.45 12.31 -4.35
N GLU A 60 -13.20 13.59 -4.17
CA GLU A 60 -11.92 14.09 -3.67
C GLU A 60 -11.66 13.65 -2.23
N LYS A 61 -12.71 13.57 -1.41
CA LYS A 61 -12.63 13.05 -0.05
C LYS A 61 -12.23 11.57 -0.04
N ALA A 62 -12.88 10.76 -0.87
CA ALA A 62 -12.57 9.34 -1.01
C ALA A 62 -11.15 9.13 -1.54
N LYS A 63 -10.77 9.93 -2.54
CA LYS A 63 -9.41 9.90 -3.12
C LYS A 63 -8.34 10.17 -2.07
N ALA A 64 -8.56 11.15 -1.19
CA ALA A 64 -7.60 11.47 -0.12
C ALA A 64 -7.37 10.28 0.80
N LYS A 65 -8.41 9.50 1.11
CA LYS A 65 -8.29 8.29 1.93
C LYS A 65 -7.48 7.20 1.22
N VAL A 66 -7.68 7.02 -0.07
CA VAL A 66 -6.93 6.04 -0.88
C VAL A 66 -5.46 6.46 -1.00
N VAL A 67 -5.18 7.75 -1.16
CA VAL A 67 -3.81 8.28 -1.18
C VAL A 67 -3.11 8.00 0.16
N ALA A 68 -3.81 8.20 1.29
CA ALA A 68 -3.26 7.89 2.61
C ALA A 68 -2.96 6.40 2.76
N ALA A 69 -3.83 5.53 2.25
CA ALA A 69 -3.62 4.08 2.26
C ALA A 69 -2.41 3.69 1.41
N ARG A 70 -2.23 4.35 0.25
CA ARG A 70 -1.06 4.13 -0.61
C ARG A 70 0.23 4.47 0.11
N GLU A 71 0.27 5.61 0.79
CA GLU A 71 1.47 6.02 1.53
C GLU A 71 1.77 5.06 2.70
N ALA A 72 0.73 4.57 3.39
CA ALA A 72 0.89 3.56 4.43
C ALA A 72 1.47 2.25 3.85
N CYS A 73 1.00 1.85 2.68
CA CYS A 73 1.51 0.66 1.98
C CYS A 73 2.99 0.82 1.63
N ARG A 74 3.38 1.98 1.09
CA ARG A 74 4.78 2.28 0.76
C ARG A 74 5.68 2.24 1.99
N LYS A 75 5.22 2.77 3.11
CA LYS A 75 5.97 2.74 4.37
C LYS A 75 6.15 1.31 4.87
N ALA A 76 5.10 0.50 4.78
CA ALA A 76 5.17 -0.90 5.18
C ALA A 76 6.17 -1.68 4.31
N MET A 77 6.20 -1.41 3.01
CA MET A 77 7.15 -2.04 2.08
C MET A 77 8.59 -1.65 2.41
N ALA A 78 8.84 -0.38 2.73
CA ALA A 78 10.17 0.11 3.10
C ALA A 78 10.66 -0.57 4.38
N ILE A 79 9.78 -0.70 5.39
CA ILE A 79 10.11 -1.38 6.65
C ILE A 79 10.42 -2.85 6.40
N LEU A 80 9.63 -3.52 5.59
CA LEU A 80 9.84 -4.92 5.25
C LEU A 80 11.18 -5.12 4.53
N LYS A 81 11.49 -4.23 3.61
CA LYS A 81 12.78 -4.26 2.88
C LYS A 81 13.94 -4.12 3.85
N ASP A 82 13.89 -3.16 4.77
CA ASP A 82 14.97 -2.90 5.72
C ASP A 82 15.15 -4.03 6.73
N THR A 83 14.06 -4.75 7.06
CA THR A 83 14.07 -5.80 8.06
C THR A 83 14.42 -7.17 7.47
N ALA A 84 13.91 -7.47 6.26
CA ALA A 84 13.90 -8.83 5.71
C ALA A 84 14.79 -9.00 4.48
N PHE A 85 15.20 -7.94 3.86
CA PHE A 85 16.10 -7.94 2.73
C PHE A 85 17.39 -7.23 3.09
#